data_8759430bbdbf08171793577c66f164b5
#
_entry.id   8759430bbdbf08171793577c66f164b5
#
_cell.length_a   1.000
_cell.length_b   1.000
_cell.length_c   1.000
_cell.angle_alpha   90.00
_cell.angle_beta   90.00
_cell.angle_gamma   90.00
#
_symmetry.space_group_name_H-M   'P 1'
#
loop_
_entity.id
_entity.type
_entity.pdbx_description
1 polymer ?
#
loop_
_entity_poly.entity_id
_entity_poly.type
_entity_poly.pdbx_seq_one_letter_code
_entity_poly.pdbx_strand_id
1 'polypeptide(L)'
;IPVETRITTLEEGLREGAMAIFEEKYGEVVRLVRIGDFSRELCGGIHVKATGDIGLFKIIDESSVAAGIRRIEALTGEEALHHIQEKDSLLREIEHSLKASKQEILRQIERLRQEIERLEKENRQLRQKLSELRYLDQQIEIKKIKGVSVLAQRVEGLKAEELRNLADNLKQKLGRGVVILGES
;
A
#
# COMPACT_ATOMS: atom_id res chain seq x y z
N ILE A 1 18.86 17.53 -28.08
CA ILE A 1 19.63 18.75 -27.87
C ILE A 1 21.11 18.36 -27.84
N PRO A 2 22.00 19.00 -28.63
CA PRO A 2 23.44 18.76 -28.58
C PRO A 2 24.02 19.09 -27.20
N VAL A 3 25.03 18.33 -26.78
CA VAL A 3 25.82 18.57 -25.59
C VAL A 3 27.22 19.01 -26.03
N GLU A 4 27.55 20.26 -25.78
CA GLU A 4 28.81 20.86 -26.15
C GLU A 4 29.73 20.92 -24.93
N THR A 5 31.01 20.61 -25.15
CA THR A 5 32.01 20.62 -24.10
C THR A 5 33.21 21.45 -24.56
N ARG A 6 33.65 22.36 -23.71
CA ARG A 6 34.85 23.13 -23.98
C ARG A 6 35.69 23.34 -22.72
N ILE A 7 36.98 23.55 -22.91
CA ILE A 7 37.89 23.95 -21.85
C ILE A 7 37.94 25.49 -21.81
N THR A 8 37.81 26.07 -20.62
CA THR A 8 37.82 27.52 -20.41
C THR A 8 38.39 27.84 -19.04
N THR A 9 38.57 29.14 -18.71
CA THR A 9 38.91 29.55 -17.36
C THR A 9 37.69 29.51 -16.44
N LEU A 10 37.91 29.35 -15.15
CA LEU A 10 36.84 29.39 -14.13
C LEU A 10 36.03 30.69 -14.24
N GLU A 11 36.77 31.85 -14.34
CA GLU A 11 36.17 33.18 -14.44
C GLU A 11 35.25 33.31 -15.66
N GLU A 12 35.68 32.83 -16.81
CA GLU A 12 34.88 32.87 -18.06
C GLU A 12 33.67 31.96 -17.98
N GLY A 13 33.83 30.75 -17.43
CA GLY A 13 32.69 29.81 -17.23
C GLY A 13 31.61 30.40 -16.32
N LEU A 14 32.02 31.03 -15.22
CA LEU A 14 31.06 31.67 -14.30
C LEU A 14 30.40 32.91 -14.94
N ARG A 15 31.13 33.69 -15.75
CA ARG A 15 30.59 34.86 -16.48
C ARG A 15 29.52 34.45 -17.48
N GLU A 16 29.65 33.26 -18.04
CA GLU A 16 28.62 32.67 -18.94
C GLU A 16 27.44 32.08 -18.19
N GLY A 17 27.42 32.15 -16.85
CA GLY A 17 26.32 31.65 -16.03
C GLY A 17 26.39 30.14 -15.81
N ALA A 18 27.56 29.52 -15.86
CA ALA A 18 27.73 28.13 -15.51
C ALA A 18 27.51 27.88 -14.03
N MET A 19 26.78 26.81 -13.69
CA MET A 19 26.66 26.32 -12.33
C MET A 19 27.98 25.68 -11.88
N ALA A 20 28.50 26.15 -10.73
CA ALA A 20 29.68 25.61 -10.06
C ALA A 20 29.24 25.02 -8.70
N ILE A 21 28.92 23.75 -8.66
CA ILE A 21 28.35 23.07 -7.46
C ILE A 21 29.42 22.75 -6.43
N PHE A 22 30.72 22.66 -6.85
CA PHE A 22 31.82 22.23 -6.01
C PHE A 22 32.90 23.33 -5.90
N GLU A 23 32.54 24.51 -5.42
CA GLU A 23 33.35 25.75 -5.42
C GLU A 23 34.81 25.56 -4.96
N GLU A 24 35.05 24.69 -3.97
CA GLU A 24 36.41 24.45 -3.41
C GLU A 24 37.29 23.51 -4.28
N LYS A 25 36.74 22.91 -5.35
CA LYS A 25 37.44 21.89 -6.14
C LYS A 25 37.86 22.32 -7.54
N TYR A 26 37.55 23.56 -7.95
CA TYR A 26 37.84 24.02 -9.30
C TYR A 26 39.26 24.66 -9.34
N GLY A 27 40.04 24.21 -10.34
CA GLY A 27 41.31 24.89 -10.69
C GLY A 27 41.04 26.12 -11.60
N GLU A 28 42.13 26.76 -12.03
CA GLU A 28 42.05 27.90 -12.95
C GLU A 28 41.43 27.52 -14.31
N VAL A 29 41.65 26.30 -14.74
CA VAL A 29 41.14 25.74 -15.99
C VAL A 29 40.06 24.73 -15.69
N VAL A 30 38.91 24.89 -16.28
CA VAL A 30 37.70 24.07 -16.07
C VAL A 30 37.12 23.60 -17.36
N ARG A 31 36.29 22.56 -17.27
CA ARG A 31 35.51 22.04 -18.40
C ARG A 31 34.08 22.54 -18.25
N LEU A 32 33.63 23.36 -19.22
CA LEU A 32 32.26 23.82 -19.35
C LEU A 32 31.47 22.86 -20.21
N VAL A 33 30.37 22.36 -19.70
CA VAL A 33 29.39 21.54 -20.41
C VAL A 33 28.15 22.39 -20.65
N ARG A 34 27.70 22.50 -21.90
CA ARG A 34 26.55 23.26 -22.32
C ARG A 34 25.53 22.34 -22.99
N ILE A 35 24.27 22.44 -22.59
CA ILE A 35 23.15 21.71 -23.19
C ILE A 35 22.15 22.74 -23.75
N GLY A 36 22.33 23.12 -24.99
CA GLY A 36 21.59 24.23 -25.61
C GLY A 36 21.66 25.49 -24.76
N ASP A 37 20.49 26.17 -24.61
CA ASP A 37 20.35 27.31 -23.68
C ASP A 37 19.78 26.93 -22.31
N PHE A 38 19.56 25.65 -22.13
CA PHE A 38 18.84 25.08 -20.99
C PHE A 38 19.75 24.84 -19.78
N SER A 39 20.99 24.35 -19.96
CA SER A 39 21.92 24.08 -18.88
C SER A 39 23.36 24.45 -19.25
N ARG A 40 24.08 25.01 -18.28
CA ARG A 40 25.52 25.25 -18.32
C ARG A 40 26.08 24.86 -16.97
N GLU A 41 27.09 23.97 -16.95
CA GLU A 41 27.69 23.51 -15.73
C GLU A 41 29.20 23.27 -15.86
N LEU A 42 29.92 23.43 -14.77
CA LEU A 42 31.32 23.06 -14.68
C LEU A 42 31.42 21.60 -14.24
N CYS A 43 31.73 20.68 -15.17
CA CYS A 43 31.73 19.27 -14.89
C CYS A 43 32.89 18.55 -15.57
N GLY A 44 33.70 17.82 -14.79
CA GLY A 44 34.81 16.97 -15.28
C GLY A 44 34.36 15.58 -15.73
N GLY A 45 33.07 15.20 -15.50
CA GLY A 45 32.50 13.88 -15.81
C GLY A 45 32.35 13.61 -17.32
N ILE A 46 31.98 12.37 -17.65
CA ILE A 46 31.66 11.96 -19.01
C ILE A 46 30.23 12.32 -19.32
N HIS A 47 29.99 12.93 -20.48
CA HIS A 47 28.67 13.32 -20.94
C HIS A 47 28.35 12.66 -22.29
N VAL A 48 27.07 12.43 -22.55
CA VAL A 48 26.55 12.04 -23.87
C VAL A 48 26.75 13.17 -24.89
N LYS A 49 26.74 12.84 -26.17
CA LYS A 49 26.88 13.85 -27.25
C LYS A 49 25.60 14.63 -27.52
N ALA A 50 24.46 14.03 -27.20
CA ALA A 50 23.15 14.66 -27.28
C ALA A 50 22.24 14.10 -26.19
N THR A 51 21.24 14.88 -25.74
CA THR A 51 20.28 14.45 -24.74
C THR A 51 19.47 13.23 -25.20
N GLY A 52 19.28 13.05 -26.51
CA GLY A 52 18.61 11.89 -27.08
C GLY A 52 19.36 10.57 -26.87
N ASP A 53 20.66 10.61 -26.67
CA ASP A 53 21.48 9.40 -26.42
C ASP A 53 21.19 8.77 -25.06
N ILE A 54 20.55 9.52 -24.14
CA ILE A 54 20.09 9.03 -22.83
C ILE A 54 18.92 8.05 -23.02
N GLY A 55 18.14 8.21 -24.09
CA GLY A 55 16.94 7.45 -24.35
C GLY A 55 15.80 7.80 -23.39
N LEU A 56 15.05 6.79 -23.01
CA LEU A 56 13.95 6.97 -22.04
C LEU A 56 14.51 7.31 -20.65
N PHE A 57 13.92 8.30 -20.00
CA PHE A 57 14.26 8.70 -18.64
C PHE A 57 13.05 8.54 -17.73
N LYS A 58 13.22 7.82 -16.61
CA LYS A 58 12.13 7.57 -15.66
C LYS A 58 12.62 7.77 -14.22
N ILE A 59 12.05 8.75 -13.51
CA ILE A 59 12.22 8.87 -12.07
C ILE A 59 11.45 7.73 -11.40
N ILE A 60 12.12 6.97 -10.55
CA ILE A 60 11.55 5.82 -9.84
C ILE A 60 11.30 6.11 -8.37
N ASP A 61 12.12 6.97 -7.75
CA ASP A 61 11.96 7.38 -6.36
C ASP A 61 12.45 8.80 -6.10
N GLU A 62 11.84 9.44 -5.12
CA GLU A 62 12.26 10.73 -4.57
C GLU A 62 12.10 10.68 -3.05
N SER A 63 13.20 10.79 -2.33
CA SER A 63 13.25 10.66 -0.87
C SER A 63 14.03 11.79 -0.21
N SER A 64 13.76 12.03 1.08
CA SER A 64 14.55 12.96 1.90
C SER A 64 15.67 12.18 2.58
N VAL A 65 16.91 12.64 2.41
CA VAL A 65 18.11 12.04 3.03
C VAL A 65 18.50 12.77 4.31
N ALA A 66 18.35 14.10 4.32
CA ALA A 66 18.61 14.95 5.47
C ALA A 66 17.82 16.26 5.34
N ALA A 67 17.85 17.10 6.36
CA ALA A 67 17.22 18.43 6.31
C ALA A 67 17.74 19.24 5.11
N GLY A 68 16.84 19.57 4.19
CA GLY A 68 17.14 20.33 2.98
C GLY A 68 17.83 19.55 1.85
N ILE A 69 18.06 18.22 2.02
CA ILE A 69 18.70 17.37 0.99
C ILE A 69 17.69 16.32 0.51
N ARG A 70 17.43 16.32 -0.80
CA ARG A 70 16.57 15.34 -1.46
C ARG A 70 17.40 14.44 -2.38
N ARG A 71 17.05 13.17 -2.42
CA ARG A 71 17.62 12.18 -3.31
C ARG A 71 16.60 11.80 -4.37
N ILE A 72 17.03 11.80 -5.62
CA ILE A 72 16.24 11.33 -6.76
C ILE A 72 16.94 10.09 -7.31
N GLU A 73 16.18 9.02 -7.52
CA GLU A 73 16.61 7.81 -8.22
C GLU A 73 15.90 7.74 -9.57
N ALA A 74 16.65 7.52 -10.62
CA ALA A 74 16.12 7.44 -11.98
C ALA A 74 16.79 6.34 -12.79
N LEU A 75 16.05 5.79 -13.73
CA LEU A 75 16.52 4.83 -14.74
C LEU A 75 16.57 5.53 -16.10
N THR A 76 17.51 5.11 -16.95
CA THR A 76 17.64 5.60 -18.32
C THR A 76 17.74 4.46 -19.32
N GLY A 77 17.52 4.76 -20.61
CA GLY A 77 17.69 3.81 -21.70
C GLY A 77 16.88 2.54 -21.56
N GLU A 78 17.55 1.40 -21.72
CA GLU A 78 16.94 0.07 -21.70
C GLU A 78 16.32 -0.30 -20.35
N GLU A 79 17.00 0.04 -19.25
CA GLU A 79 16.49 -0.22 -17.90
C GLU A 79 15.19 0.53 -17.61
N ALA A 80 15.06 1.77 -18.08
CA ALA A 80 13.83 2.53 -17.97
C ALA A 80 12.69 1.90 -18.79
N LEU A 81 13.01 1.36 -19.97
CA LEU A 81 12.04 0.65 -20.81
C LEU A 81 11.59 -0.65 -20.13
N HIS A 82 12.51 -1.46 -19.63
CA HIS A 82 12.21 -2.69 -18.89
C HIS A 82 11.28 -2.42 -17.71
N HIS A 83 11.61 -1.42 -16.91
CA HIS A 83 10.79 -1.04 -15.76
C HIS A 83 9.33 -0.67 -16.13
N ILE A 84 9.15 0.00 -17.29
CA ILE A 84 7.80 0.33 -17.77
C ILE A 84 7.08 -0.92 -18.27
N GLN A 85 7.78 -1.80 -19.00
CA GLN A 85 7.22 -3.05 -19.50
C GLN A 85 6.76 -3.98 -18.36
N GLU A 86 7.55 -4.08 -17.29
CA GLU A 86 7.17 -4.84 -16.09
C GLU A 86 5.89 -4.31 -15.45
N LYS A 87 5.79 -2.99 -15.31
CA LYS A 87 4.57 -2.35 -14.79
C LYS A 87 3.35 -2.57 -15.67
N ASP A 88 3.52 -2.49 -16.98
CA ASP A 88 2.44 -2.77 -17.92
C ASP A 88 2.03 -4.24 -17.89
N SER A 89 2.98 -5.17 -17.73
CA SER A 89 2.68 -6.59 -17.55
C SER A 89 1.88 -6.85 -16.30
N LEU A 90 2.31 -6.29 -15.17
CA LEU A 90 1.57 -6.40 -13.91
C LEU A 90 0.14 -5.83 -14.01
N LEU A 91 -0.03 -4.70 -14.68
CA LEU A 91 -1.36 -4.14 -14.90
C LEU A 91 -2.25 -5.07 -15.72
N ARG A 92 -1.73 -5.72 -16.78
CA ARG A 92 -2.48 -6.71 -17.57
C ARG A 92 -2.87 -7.93 -16.74
N GLU A 93 -1.99 -8.40 -15.86
CA GLU A 93 -2.31 -9.49 -14.93
C GLU A 93 -3.46 -9.11 -13.98
N ILE A 94 -3.46 -7.88 -13.46
CA ILE A 94 -4.53 -7.35 -12.64
C ILE A 94 -5.85 -7.26 -13.43
N GLU A 95 -5.81 -6.71 -14.65
CA GLU A 95 -6.97 -6.64 -15.57
C GLU A 95 -7.58 -8.03 -15.79
N HIS A 96 -6.73 -9.01 -16.06
CA HIS A 96 -7.15 -10.40 -16.27
C HIS A 96 -7.77 -11.00 -15.00
N SER A 97 -7.10 -10.82 -13.85
CA SER A 97 -7.56 -11.38 -12.57
C SER A 97 -8.89 -10.80 -12.12
N LEU A 98 -9.08 -9.50 -12.31
CA LEU A 98 -10.30 -8.79 -11.95
C LEU A 98 -11.37 -8.83 -13.05
N LYS A 99 -11.06 -9.34 -14.25
CA LYS A 99 -11.91 -9.28 -15.44
C LYS A 99 -12.44 -7.86 -15.67
N ALA A 100 -11.60 -6.87 -15.54
CA ALA A 100 -11.93 -5.45 -15.63
C ALA A 100 -10.91 -4.73 -16.51
N SER A 101 -11.36 -3.72 -17.23
CA SER A 101 -10.46 -2.85 -17.98
C SER A 101 -9.63 -1.96 -17.03
N LYS A 102 -8.51 -1.41 -17.53
CA LYS A 102 -7.60 -0.53 -16.77
C LYS A 102 -8.34 0.60 -16.04
N GLN A 103 -9.36 1.19 -16.68
CA GLN A 103 -10.18 2.27 -16.12
C GLN A 103 -11.16 1.78 -15.04
N GLU A 104 -11.46 0.50 -15.01
CA GLU A 104 -12.45 -0.09 -14.11
C GLU A 104 -11.83 -0.83 -12.91
N ILE A 105 -10.51 -1.04 -12.89
CA ILE A 105 -9.80 -1.76 -11.83
C ILE A 105 -10.19 -1.25 -10.44
N LEU A 106 -10.07 0.06 -10.23
CA LEU A 106 -10.37 0.65 -8.90
C LEU A 106 -11.84 0.47 -8.51
N ARG A 107 -12.74 0.61 -9.47
CA ARG A 107 -14.18 0.39 -9.25
C ARG A 107 -14.47 -1.08 -8.90
N GLN A 108 -13.80 -2.01 -9.57
CA GLN A 108 -13.96 -3.43 -9.28
C GLN A 108 -13.40 -3.82 -7.92
N ILE A 109 -12.26 -3.28 -7.53
CA ILE A 109 -11.69 -3.45 -6.19
C ILE A 109 -12.67 -2.95 -5.12
N GLU A 110 -13.25 -1.77 -5.32
CA GLU A 110 -14.21 -1.20 -4.37
C GLU A 110 -15.48 -2.07 -4.26
N ARG A 111 -15.99 -2.58 -5.37
CA ARG A 111 -17.11 -3.54 -5.36
C ARG A 111 -16.79 -4.82 -4.59
N LEU A 112 -15.59 -5.38 -4.79
CA LEU A 112 -15.16 -6.57 -4.06
C LEU A 112 -15.03 -6.31 -2.56
N ARG A 113 -14.53 -5.16 -2.15
CA ARG A 113 -14.48 -4.77 -0.74
C ARG A 113 -15.87 -4.70 -0.11
N GLN A 114 -16.80 -4.03 -0.77
CA GLN A 114 -18.19 -3.93 -0.30
C GLN A 114 -18.86 -5.30 -0.21
N GLU A 115 -18.61 -6.18 -1.18
CA GLU A 115 -19.15 -7.53 -1.16
C GLU A 115 -18.57 -8.38 -0.03
N ILE A 116 -17.27 -8.25 0.26
CA ILE A 116 -16.63 -8.90 1.41
C ILE A 116 -17.28 -8.44 2.71
N GLU A 117 -17.45 -7.15 2.92
CA GLU A 117 -18.11 -6.59 4.11
C GLU A 117 -19.55 -7.11 4.26
N ARG A 118 -20.30 -7.16 3.16
CA ARG A 118 -21.66 -7.71 3.12
C ARG A 118 -21.67 -9.18 3.53
N LEU A 119 -20.82 -10.00 2.91
CA LEU A 119 -20.73 -11.43 3.18
C LEU A 119 -20.26 -11.74 4.61
N GLU A 120 -19.34 -10.96 5.15
CA GLU A 120 -18.92 -11.09 6.55
C GLU A 120 -20.05 -10.77 7.53
N LYS A 121 -20.86 -9.75 7.24
CA LYS A 121 -22.04 -9.41 8.03
C LYS A 121 -23.09 -10.53 7.97
N GLU A 122 -23.37 -11.03 6.78
CA GLU A 122 -24.31 -12.14 6.57
C GLU A 122 -23.83 -13.42 7.27
N ASN A 123 -22.54 -13.73 7.17
CA ASN A 123 -21.96 -14.89 7.83
C ASN A 123 -22.09 -14.79 9.36
N ARG A 124 -21.84 -13.60 9.94
CA ARG A 124 -22.08 -13.37 11.38
C ARG A 124 -23.53 -13.60 11.76
N GLN A 125 -24.46 -13.09 10.99
CA GLN A 125 -25.91 -13.28 11.24
C GLN A 125 -26.34 -14.75 11.13
N LEU A 126 -25.83 -15.46 10.12
CA LEU A 126 -26.12 -16.88 9.93
C LEU A 126 -25.54 -17.73 11.05
N ARG A 127 -24.31 -17.45 11.49
CA ARG A 127 -23.72 -18.14 12.65
C ARG A 127 -24.52 -17.91 13.93
N GLN A 128 -24.97 -16.68 14.15
CA GLN A 128 -25.84 -16.36 15.30
C GLN A 128 -27.15 -17.15 15.24
N LYS A 129 -27.85 -17.17 14.10
CA LYS A 129 -29.08 -17.94 13.91
C LYS A 129 -28.84 -19.44 14.10
N LEU A 130 -27.73 -19.98 13.58
CA LEU A 130 -27.38 -21.39 13.77
C LEU A 130 -27.12 -21.73 15.25
N SER A 131 -26.47 -20.83 15.99
CA SER A 131 -26.28 -21.04 17.41
C SER A 131 -27.61 -21.04 18.16
N GLU A 132 -28.49 -20.09 17.88
CA GLU A 132 -29.84 -20.03 18.47
C GLU A 132 -30.65 -21.30 18.19
N LEU A 133 -30.63 -21.83 16.97
CA LEU A 133 -31.32 -23.07 16.58
C LEU A 133 -30.76 -24.31 17.25
N ARG A 134 -29.41 -24.42 17.33
CA ARG A 134 -28.76 -25.54 18.02
C ARG A 134 -29.13 -25.61 19.50
N TYR A 135 -29.34 -24.47 20.15
CA TYR A 135 -29.75 -24.40 21.55
C TYR A 135 -31.25 -24.63 21.77
N LEU A 136 -32.09 -24.43 20.76
CA LEU A 136 -33.50 -24.76 20.83
C LEU A 136 -33.76 -26.26 20.67
N ASP A 137 -32.86 -26.97 19.97
CA ASP A 137 -32.97 -28.42 19.70
C ASP A 137 -32.30 -29.30 20.78
N GLN A 138 -31.40 -28.75 21.55
CA GLN A 138 -30.83 -29.42 22.73
C GLN A 138 -31.82 -29.29 23.89
N GLN A 139 -32.20 -30.42 24.51
CA GLN A 139 -32.96 -30.42 25.76
C GLN A 139 -32.14 -29.63 26.83
N ILE A 140 -32.49 -28.37 27.02
CA ILE A 140 -31.84 -27.50 27.98
C ILE A 140 -32.20 -28.00 29.37
N GLU A 141 -31.25 -28.65 30.05
CA GLU A 141 -31.47 -29.18 31.40
C GLU A 141 -31.39 -28.00 32.40
N ILE A 142 -32.57 -27.51 32.82
CA ILE A 142 -32.67 -26.51 33.87
C ILE A 142 -32.74 -27.20 35.22
N LYS A 143 -31.69 -27.05 36.04
CA LYS A 143 -31.65 -27.56 37.41
C LYS A 143 -32.14 -26.52 38.40
N LYS A 144 -33.03 -26.90 39.32
CA LYS A 144 -33.39 -26.02 40.44
C LYS A 144 -32.50 -26.30 41.63
N ILE A 145 -31.71 -25.32 42.03
CA ILE A 145 -30.81 -25.40 43.19
C ILE A 145 -31.27 -24.36 44.21
N LYS A 146 -31.72 -24.82 45.37
CA LYS A 146 -32.25 -23.93 46.45
C LYS A 146 -33.30 -22.91 45.96
N GLY A 147 -34.19 -23.30 45.04
CA GLY A 147 -35.25 -22.47 44.51
C GLY A 147 -34.83 -21.54 43.35
N VAL A 148 -33.57 -21.55 42.94
CA VAL A 148 -33.05 -20.77 41.81
C VAL A 148 -32.91 -21.70 40.60
N SER A 149 -33.41 -21.30 39.43
CA SER A 149 -33.20 -22.00 38.16
C SER A 149 -31.76 -21.77 37.67
N VAL A 150 -31.01 -22.87 37.44
CA VAL A 150 -29.64 -22.81 36.93
C VAL A 150 -29.57 -23.56 35.61
N LEU A 151 -29.06 -22.88 34.60
CA LEU A 151 -28.75 -23.40 33.25
C LEU A 151 -27.23 -23.39 33.12
N ALA A 152 -26.60 -24.53 32.97
CA ALA A 152 -25.17 -24.66 32.72
C ALA A 152 -24.97 -25.44 31.42
N GLN A 153 -24.29 -24.84 30.44
CA GLN A 153 -24.09 -25.45 29.12
C GLN A 153 -22.71 -25.16 28.57
N ARG A 154 -22.12 -26.19 27.96
CA ARG A 154 -20.90 -26.06 27.17
C ARG A 154 -21.25 -25.69 25.73
N VAL A 155 -20.55 -24.71 25.16
CA VAL A 155 -20.72 -24.24 23.83
C VAL A 155 -19.39 -24.29 23.09
N GLU A 156 -19.40 -24.52 21.78
CA GLU A 156 -18.20 -24.63 20.96
C GLU A 156 -18.24 -23.62 19.81
N GLY A 157 -17.09 -22.98 19.53
CA GLY A 157 -16.87 -22.16 18.34
C GLY A 157 -17.55 -20.80 18.34
N LEU A 158 -17.94 -20.25 19.50
CA LEU A 158 -18.49 -18.91 19.64
C LEU A 158 -17.40 -17.93 20.11
N LYS A 159 -17.37 -16.74 19.51
CA LYS A 159 -16.54 -15.64 20.02
C LYS A 159 -17.15 -15.04 21.30
N ALA A 160 -16.34 -14.36 22.10
CA ALA A 160 -16.76 -13.76 23.37
C ALA A 160 -18.01 -12.87 23.28
N GLU A 161 -18.21 -12.17 22.17
CA GLU A 161 -19.38 -11.31 21.91
C GLU A 161 -20.64 -12.15 21.61
N GLU A 162 -20.49 -13.24 20.87
CA GLU A 162 -21.56 -14.17 20.54
C GLU A 162 -22.00 -14.95 21.80
N LEU A 163 -21.08 -15.31 22.68
CA LEU A 163 -21.34 -15.92 23.98
C LEU A 163 -22.15 -14.99 24.89
N ARG A 164 -21.82 -13.71 24.93
CA ARG A 164 -22.59 -12.73 25.70
C ARG A 164 -24.03 -12.61 25.21
N ASN A 165 -24.21 -12.45 23.90
CA ASN A 165 -25.52 -12.35 23.27
C ASN A 165 -26.36 -13.59 23.53
N LEU A 166 -25.78 -14.77 23.48
CA LEU A 166 -26.44 -16.04 23.81
C LEU A 166 -26.84 -16.09 25.28
N ALA A 167 -25.95 -15.72 26.20
CA ALA A 167 -26.23 -15.69 27.63
C ALA A 167 -27.39 -14.76 27.96
N ASP A 168 -27.45 -13.57 27.35
CA ASP A 168 -28.51 -12.59 27.54
C ASP A 168 -29.86 -13.12 27.02
N ASN A 169 -29.88 -13.78 25.86
CA ASN A 169 -31.09 -14.40 25.31
C ASN A 169 -31.59 -15.54 26.19
N LEU A 170 -30.71 -16.42 26.67
CA LEU A 170 -31.08 -17.51 27.56
C LEU A 170 -31.56 -16.99 28.92
N LYS A 171 -30.96 -15.92 29.43
CA LYS A 171 -31.37 -15.25 30.67
C LYS A 171 -32.76 -14.65 30.56
N GLN A 172 -33.09 -14.00 29.42
CA GLN A 172 -34.46 -13.51 29.15
C GLN A 172 -35.50 -14.64 29.16
N LYS A 173 -35.18 -15.78 28.53
CA LYS A 173 -36.09 -16.95 28.48
C LYS A 173 -36.23 -17.63 29.85
N LEU A 174 -35.15 -17.69 30.65
CA LEU A 174 -35.15 -18.30 31.97
C LEU A 174 -35.91 -17.47 33.01
N GLY A 175 -36.03 -16.16 32.81
CA GLY A 175 -36.63 -15.21 33.76
C GLY A 175 -35.74 -15.07 35.00
N ARG A 176 -36.15 -15.65 36.13
CA ARG A 176 -35.35 -15.64 37.38
C ARG A 176 -34.42 -16.87 37.42
N GLY A 177 -33.12 -16.66 37.23
CA GLY A 177 -32.16 -17.76 37.25
C GLY A 177 -30.73 -17.34 36.94
N VAL A 178 -29.84 -18.31 36.87
CA VAL A 178 -28.43 -18.15 36.54
C VAL A 178 -28.13 -18.93 35.27
N VAL A 179 -27.47 -18.27 34.29
CA VAL A 179 -26.97 -18.90 33.08
C VAL A 179 -25.46 -18.94 33.14
N ILE A 180 -24.86 -20.12 32.93
CA ILE A 180 -23.43 -20.36 32.87
C ILE A 180 -23.13 -20.99 31.53
N LEU A 181 -22.34 -20.31 30.71
CA LEU A 181 -21.84 -20.79 29.42
C LEU A 181 -20.32 -20.96 29.49
N GLY A 182 -19.81 -22.12 29.10
CA GLY A 182 -18.38 -22.40 29.01
C GLY A 182 -17.99 -22.78 27.58
N GLU A 183 -16.89 -22.20 27.08
CA GLU A 183 -16.25 -22.60 25.84
C GLU A 183 -15.12 -23.59 26.09
N SER A 184 -14.93 -24.51 25.14
CA SER A 184 -13.81 -25.48 25.20
C SER A 184 -12.77 -25.17 24.14
#